data_80ff756e2b9c354c84eb426630dbb73b
#
_entry.id   80ff756e2b9c354c84eb426630dbb73b
#
_cell.length_a   1.000
_cell.length_b   1.000
_cell.length_c   1.000
_cell.angle_alpha   90.00
_cell.angle_beta   90.00
_cell.angle_gamma   90.00
#
_symmetry.space_group_name_H-M   'P 1'
#
loop_
_entity.id
_entity.type
_entity.pdbx_description
1 polymer ?
#
loop_
_entity_poly.entity_id
_entity_poly.type
_entity_poly.pdbx_seq_one_letter_code
_entity_poly.pdbx_strand_id
1 'polypeptide(L)'
;MMCIKCFHEKTHVTNSRQNKKHPTTWRRHICNQCGYSFTTYEKPAISLVVTSQDGEKNNFSIGKLILSIARSFNHNEKLAGSYSYDLANTIQDKLIHLQNKPAISSQHIAEIVHSTLQNFDQIAALQYAAQHNLIISQRKRRRGRPSFSYSEHGSDYSSLQ
;
A
#
# COMPACT_ATOMS: atom_id res chain seq x y z
N MET A 1 -6.33 4.86 -33.16
CA MET A 1 -6.32 3.66 -32.31
C MET A 1 -6.93 2.49 -33.09
N MET A 2 -6.39 1.29 -32.98
CA MET A 2 -6.85 0.08 -33.67
C MET A 2 -8.13 -0.47 -33.02
N CYS A 3 -9.04 -1.01 -33.83
CA CYS A 3 -10.28 -1.63 -33.33
C CYS A 3 -9.96 -2.96 -32.64
N ILE A 4 -10.53 -3.18 -31.45
CA ILE A 4 -10.31 -4.42 -30.66
C ILE A 4 -11.06 -5.63 -31.21
N LYS A 5 -12.02 -5.45 -32.17
CA LYS A 5 -12.83 -6.52 -32.76
C LYS A 5 -12.29 -6.97 -34.12
N CYS A 6 -12.01 -6.05 -35.04
CA CYS A 6 -11.60 -6.38 -36.43
C CYS A 6 -10.19 -5.92 -36.75
N PHE A 7 -9.45 -5.36 -35.80
CA PHE A 7 -8.08 -4.87 -35.94
C PHE A 7 -7.87 -3.79 -37.00
N HIS A 8 -8.97 -3.19 -37.49
CA HIS A 8 -8.86 -2.07 -38.40
C HIS A 8 -8.18 -0.87 -37.72
N GLU A 9 -7.25 -0.21 -38.43
CA GLU A 9 -6.36 0.81 -37.87
C GLU A 9 -7.07 2.11 -37.49
N LYS A 10 -8.21 2.43 -38.13
CA LYS A 10 -8.90 3.70 -37.97
C LYS A 10 -10.18 3.56 -37.11
N THR A 11 -10.17 4.25 -35.99
CA THR A 11 -11.35 4.49 -35.15
C THR A 11 -11.51 5.99 -34.92
N HIS A 12 -12.71 6.46 -34.71
CA HIS A 12 -12.97 7.84 -34.29
C HIS A 12 -13.54 7.91 -32.87
N VAL A 13 -13.26 9.00 -32.19
CA VAL A 13 -13.75 9.28 -30.84
C VAL A 13 -15.09 9.98 -30.94
N THR A 14 -16.13 9.39 -30.36
CA THR A 14 -17.49 9.97 -30.32
C THR A 14 -17.75 10.76 -29.05
N ASN A 15 -17.09 10.39 -27.95
CA ASN A 15 -17.23 11.08 -26.69
C ASN A 15 -15.93 11.00 -25.90
N SER A 16 -15.59 12.08 -25.19
CA SER A 16 -14.43 12.16 -24.32
C SER A 16 -14.79 12.93 -23.06
N ARG A 17 -14.44 12.39 -21.90
CA ARG A 17 -14.68 13.04 -20.61
C ARG A 17 -13.45 12.91 -19.73
N GLN A 18 -13.02 14.01 -19.17
CA GLN A 18 -11.97 14.07 -18.18
C GLN A 18 -12.57 13.84 -16.78
N ASN A 19 -11.96 12.99 -15.98
CA ASN A 19 -12.36 12.84 -14.59
C ASN A 19 -11.87 14.04 -13.79
N LYS A 20 -12.77 14.69 -13.04
CA LYS A 20 -12.43 15.87 -12.22
C LYS A 20 -11.63 15.52 -10.95
N LYS A 21 -11.70 14.27 -10.50
CA LYS A 21 -11.08 13.82 -9.25
C LYS A 21 -9.76 13.07 -9.46
N HIS A 22 -9.54 12.50 -10.64
CA HIS A 22 -8.38 11.70 -10.97
C HIS A 22 -7.83 12.09 -12.33
N PRO A 23 -6.50 12.02 -12.56
CA PRO A 23 -5.89 12.36 -13.84
C PRO A 23 -6.15 11.26 -14.88
N THR A 24 -7.43 11.03 -15.20
CA THR A 24 -7.89 9.97 -16.10
C THR A 24 -8.86 10.57 -17.12
N THR A 25 -8.65 10.25 -18.40
CA THR A 25 -9.57 10.63 -19.46
C THR A 25 -10.25 9.38 -20.00
N TRP A 26 -11.57 9.37 -19.97
CA TRP A 26 -12.41 8.37 -20.57
C TRP A 26 -12.74 8.74 -22.02
N ARG A 27 -12.61 7.78 -22.97
CA ARG A 27 -12.96 8.01 -24.38
C ARG A 27 -13.76 6.86 -24.95
N ARG A 28 -14.82 7.17 -25.70
CA ARG A 28 -15.59 6.21 -26.47
C ARG A 28 -15.18 6.26 -27.93
N HIS A 29 -14.82 5.10 -28.46
CA HIS A 29 -14.40 4.93 -29.84
C HIS A 29 -15.41 4.14 -30.64
N ILE A 30 -15.54 4.44 -31.93
CA ILE A 30 -16.29 3.65 -32.90
C ILE A 30 -15.35 3.28 -34.07
N CYS A 31 -15.36 2.03 -34.47
CA CYS A 31 -14.59 1.55 -35.61
C CYS A 31 -15.22 2.01 -36.93
N ASN A 32 -14.40 2.57 -37.84
CA ASN A 32 -14.90 3.04 -39.14
C ASN A 32 -15.28 1.90 -40.09
N GLN A 33 -14.76 0.68 -39.84
CA GLN A 33 -15.04 -0.47 -40.70
C GLN A 33 -16.21 -1.34 -40.19
N CYS A 34 -16.17 -1.78 -38.93
CA CYS A 34 -17.16 -2.72 -38.39
C CYS A 34 -18.20 -2.08 -37.48
N GLY A 35 -18.15 -0.77 -37.23
CA GLY A 35 -19.09 -0.06 -36.37
C GLY A 35 -18.98 -0.42 -34.87
N TYR A 36 -18.06 -1.32 -34.50
CA TYR A 36 -17.93 -1.74 -33.09
C TYR A 36 -17.51 -0.57 -32.19
N SER A 37 -18.21 -0.44 -31.10
CA SER A 37 -17.99 0.63 -30.12
C SER A 37 -17.30 0.08 -28.87
N PHE A 38 -16.22 0.72 -28.42
CA PHE A 38 -15.48 0.36 -27.22
C PHE A 38 -14.97 1.60 -26.46
N THR A 39 -14.60 1.39 -25.22
CA THR A 39 -14.16 2.46 -24.31
C THR A 39 -12.69 2.29 -23.97
N THR A 40 -11.97 3.41 -23.88
CA THR A 40 -10.60 3.45 -23.40
C THR A 40 -10.47 4.42 -22.24
N TYR A 41 -9.48 4.17 -21.39
CA TYR A 41 -9.07 5.05 -20.32
C TYR A 41 -7.62 5.42 -20.52
N GLU A 42 -7.36 6.73 -20.63
CA GLU A 42 -6.00 7.26 -20.57
C GLU A 42 -5.67 7.57 -19.12
N LYS A 43 -4.64 6.95 -18.61
CA LYS A 43 -4.07 7.23 -17.28
C LYS A 43 -2.61 7.59 -17.44
N PRO A 44 -2.07 8.56 -16.65
CA PRO A 44 -0.64 8.81 -16.65
C PRO A 44 0.11 7.56 -16.20
N ALA A 45 1.20 7.25 -16.88
CA ALA A 45 2.11 6.20 -16.43
C ALA A 45 2.85 6.67 -15.19
N ILE A 46 2.91 5.83 -14.16
CA ILE A 46 3.70 6.11 -12.97
C ILE A 46 5.14 5.63 -13.22
N SER A 47 6.06 6.58 -13.24
CA SER A 47 7.50 6.32 -13.25
C SER A 47 8.07 6.66 -11.88
N LEU A 48 7.91 5.76 -10.93
CA LEU A 48 8.34 5.93 -9.55
C LEU A 48 9.46 4.93 -9.24
N VAL A 49 10.56 5.41 -8.71
CA VAL A 49 11.64 4.57 -8.21
C VAL A 49 11.40 4.29 -6.73
N VAL A 50 11.41 3.01 -6.36
CA VAL A 50 11.23 2.53 -4.99
C VAL A 50 12.57 2.05 -4.46
N THR A 51 12.97 2.56 -3.31
CA THR A 51 14.14 2.08 -2.58
C THR A 51 13.69 1.03 -1.56
N SER A 52 14.21 -0.19 -1.65
CA SER A 52 13.97 -1.25 -0.68
C SER A 52 14.72 -0.98 0.65
N GLN A 53 14.45 -1.79 1.68
CA GLN A 53 15.16 -1.70 2.97
C GLN A 53 16.66 -1.98 2.82
N ASP A 54 17.03 -2.81 1.85
CA ASP A 54 18.43 -3.18 1.53
C ASP A 54 19.15 -2.12 0.67
N GLY A 55 18.47 -0.99 0.37
CA GLY A 55 19.02 0.09 -0.44
C GLY A 55 18.90 -0.10 -1.95
N GLU A 56 18.38 -1.24 -2.42
CA GLU A 56 18.15 -1.48 -3.84
C GLU A 56 17.08 -0.55 -4.41
N LYS A 57 17.32 -0.08 -5.63
CA LYS A 57 16.37 0.77 -6.37
C LYS A 57 15.67 -0.02 -7.47
N ASN A 58 14.36 -0.10 -7.39
CA ASN A 58 13.53 -0.80 -8.35
C ASN A 58 12.39 0.10 -8.84
N ASN A 59 11.90 -0.15 -10.05
CA ASN A 59 10.71 0.54 -10.53
C ASN A 59 9.47 0.07 -9.77
N PHE A 60 8.57 1.01 -9.49
CA PHE A 60 7.27 0.69 -8.89
C PHE A 60 6.50 -0.30 -9.78
N SER A 61 5.92 -1.31 -9.16
CA SER A 61 5.10 -2.33 -9.84
C SER A 61 3.73 -2.43 -9.19
N ILE A 62 2.70 -2.11 -9.95
CA ILE A 62 1.30 -2.25 -9.51
C ILE A 62 0.97 -3.72 -9.21
N GLY A 63 1.55 -4.68 -9.95
CA GLY A 63 1.34 -6.11 -9.70
C GLY A 63 1.86 -6.55 -8.33
N LYS A 64 3.05 -6.07 -7.92
CA LYS A 64 3.58 -6.32 -6.57
C LYS A 64 2.69 -5.72 -5.49
N LEU A 65 2.14 -4.53 -5.73
CA LEU A 65 1.22 -3.87 -4.81
C LEU A 65 -0.08 -4.65 -4.65
N ILE A 66 -0.71 -5.08 -5.76
CA ILE A 66 -1.93 -5.90 -5.74
C ILE A 66 -1.71 -7.19 -4.95
N LEU A 67 -0.61 -7.91 -5.21
CA LEU A 67 -0.29 -9.15 -4.49
C LEU A 67 -0.06 -8.91 -2.99
N SER A 68 0.61 -7.82 -2.64
CA SER A 68 0.84 -7.45 -1.24
C SER A 68 -0.47 -7.17 -0.51
N ILE A 69 -1.40 -6.43 -1.15
CA ILE A 69 -2.74 -6.16 -0.61
C ILE A 69 -3.55 -7.45 -0.51
N ALA A 70 -3.58 -8.27 -1.57
CA ALA A 70 -4.35 -9.52 -1.58
C ALA A 70 -3.94 -10.47 -0.44
N ARG A 71 -2.65 -10.57 -0.14
CA ARG A 71 -2.13 -11.38 0.97
C ARG A 71 -2.60 -10.89 2.34
N SER A 72 -2.95 -9.63 2.49
CA SER A 72 -3.48 -9.11 3.75
C SER A 72 -4.93 -9.51 4.02
N PHE A 73 -5.64 -10.03 3.01
CA PHE A 73 -7.02 -10.55 3.12
C PHE A 73 -7.11 -12.07 3.34
N ASN A 74 -6.09 -12.71 3.95
CA ASN A 74 -6.12 -14.16 4.22
C ASN A 74 -7.36 -14.61 5.02
N HIS A 75 -7.97 -13.72 5.79
CA HIS A 75 -9.20 -13.98 6.51
C HIS A 75 -10.45 -14.00 5.62
N ASN A 76 -10.38 -13.45 4.39
CA ASN A 76 -11.51 -13.37 3.47
C ASN A 76 -11.06 -13.29 2.00
N GLU A 77 -10.91 -14.44 1.34
CA GLU A 77 -10.50 -14.55 -0.06
C GLU A 77 -11.44 -13.83 -1.06
N LYS A 78 -12.74 -13.73 -0.73
CA LYS A 78 -13.69 -13.03 -1.60
C LYS A 78 -13.38 -11.53 -1.64
N LEU A 79 -13.06 -10.94 -0.51
CA LEU A 79 -12.63 -9.53 -0.45
C LEU A 79 -11.29 -9.34 -1.17
N ALA A 80 -10.34 -10.27 -1.01
CA ALA A 80 -9.07 -10.23 -1.73
C ALA A 80 -9.28 -10.14 -3.24
N GLY A 81 -10.08 -11.04 -3.82
CA GLY A 81 -10.35 -11.08 -5.26
C GLY A 81 -11.12 -9.86 -5.77
N SER A 82 -12.08 -9.34 -4.98
CA SER A 82 -12.96 -8.25 -5.42
C SER A 82 -12.33 -6.86 -5.29
N TYR A 83 -11.55 -6.61 -4.24
CA TYR A 83 -11.15 -5.23 -3.88
C TYR A 83 -9.65 -4.95 -3.97
N SER A 84 -8.78 -5.96 -4.06
CA SER A 84 -7.32 -5.71 -4.09
C SER A 84 -6.90 -4.82 -5.26
N TYR A 85 -7.54 -4.98 -6.43
CA TYR A 85 -7.27 -4.14 -7.59
C TYR A 85 -7.71 -2.69 -7.38
N ASP A 86 -8.90 -2.46 -6.86
CA ASP A 86 -9.46 -1.12 -6.65
C ASP A 86 -8.71 -0.37 -5.53
N LEU A 87 -8.34 -1.09 -4.47
CA LEU A 87 -7.48 -0.56 -3.41
C LEU A 87 -6.10 -0.18 -3.95
N ALA A 88 -5.49 -1.03 -4.79
CA ALA A 88 -4.21 -0.74 -5.41
C ALA A 88 -4.28 0.49 -6.33
N ASN A 89 -5.35 0.66 -7.11
CA ASN A 89 -5.56 1.87 -7.91
C ASN A 89 -5.70 3.12 -7.02
N THR A 90 -6.45 3.04 -5.92
CA THR A 90 -6.60 4.15 -4.96
C THR A 90 -5.25 4.55 -4.35
N ILE A 91 -4.42 3.57 -4.01
CA ILE A 91 -3.06 3.81 -3.49
C ILE A 91 -2.17 4.38 -4.59
N GLN A 92 -2.26 3.85 -5.81
CA GLN A 92 -1.54 4.35 -6.96
C GLN A 92 -1.83 5.84 -7.21
N ASP A 93 -3.09 6.26 -7.13
CA ASP A 93 -3.48 7.66 -7.28
C ASP A 93 -2.85 8.55 -6.18
N LYS A 94 -2.76 8.06 -4.95
CA LYS A 94 -2.03 8.75 -3.87
C LYS A 94 -0.53 8.87 -4.16
N LEU A 95 0.08 7.83 -4.73
CA LEU A 95 1.50 7.81 -5.07
C LEU A 95 1.85 8.74 -6.25
N ILE A 96 0.90 9.03 -7.15
CA ILE A 96 1.10 9.99 -8.25
C ILE A 96 1.58 11.35 -7.74
N HIS A 97 1.04 11.83 -6.63
CA HIS A 97 1.44 13.10 -6.01
C HIS A 97 2.86 13.11 -5.46
N LEU A 98 3.48 11.94 -5.34
CA LEU A 98 4.85 11.77 -4.82
C LEU A 98 5.90 11.61 -5.93
N GLN A 99 5.52 11.62 -7.21
CA GLN A 99 6.43 11.42 -8.36
C GLN A 99 7.55 12.44 -8.48
N ASN A 100 7.40 13.61 -7.87
CA ASN A 100 8.44 14.66 -7.88
C ASN A 100 9.64 14.32 -6.99
N LYS A 101 9.59 13.23 -6.23
CA LYS A 101 10.71 12.75 -5.43
C LYS A 101 11.59 11.82 -6.26
N PRO A 102 12.93 11.89 -6.10
CA PRO A 102 13.87 11.06 -6.87
C PRO A 102 13.70 9.56 -6.59
N ALA A 103 13.27 9.20 -5.39
CA ALA A 103 12.91 7.85 -5.00
C ALA A 103 12.02 7.89 -3.75
N ILE A 104 11.20 6.86 -3.57
CA ILE A 104 10.35 6.67 -2.38
C ILE A 104 10.76 5.37 -1.70
N SER A 105 10.85 5.37 -0.36
CA SER A 105 11.14 4.15 0.37
C SER A 105 9.96 3.18 0.33
N SER A 106 10.24 1.89 0.26
CA SER A 106 9.23 0.83 0.36
C SER A 106 8.44 0.92 1.67
N GLN A 107 9.08 1.37 2.76
CA GLN A 107 8.46 1.63 4.05
C GLN A 107 7.35 2.69 3.95
N HIS A 108 7.63 3.82 3.28
CA HIS A 108 6.63 4.87 3.11
C HIS A 108 5.43 4.42 2.27
N ILE A 109 5.67 3.60 1.23
CA ILE A 109 4.58 2.98 0.47
C ILE A 109 3.75 2.07 1.39
N ALA A 110 4.41 1.26 2.22
CA ALA A 110 3.73 0.36 3.15
C ALA A 110 2.87 1.13 4.17
N GLU A 111 3.31 2.28 4.64
CA GLU A 111 2.52 3.16 5.52
C GLU A 111 1.25 3.70 4.83
N ILE A 112 1.37 4.11 3.56
CA ILE A 112 0.22 4.56 2.76
C ILE A 112 -0.78 3.42 2.54
N VAL A 113 -0.30 2.21 2.24
CA VAL A 113 -1.14 1.01 2.09
C VAL A 113 -1.86 0.71 3.40
N HIS A 114 -1.12 0.63 4.50
CA HIS A 114 -1.67 0.37 5.83
C HIS A 114 -2.77 1.36 6.22
N SER A 115 -2.51 2.67 6.05
CA SER A 115 -3.52 3.70 6.35
C SER A 115 -4.78 3.59 5.46
N THR A 116 -4.61 3.13 4.23
CA THR A 116 -5.74 2.91 3.31
C THR A 116 -6.54 1.68 3.73
N LEU A 117 -5.86 0.60 4.11
CA LEU A 117 -6.51 -0.62 4.61
C LEU A 117 -7.22 -0.38 5.94
N GLN A 118 -6.69 0.43 6.85
CA GLN A 118 -7.35 0.78 8.12
C GLN A 118 -8.74 1.38 7.92
N ASN A 119 -8.93 2.15 6.85
CA ASN A 119 -10.22 2.75 6.52
C ASN A 119 -11.19 1.77 5.82
N PHE A 120 -10.67 0.64 5.31
CA PHE A 120 -11.45 -0.34 4.57
C PHE A 120 -11.74 -1.60 5.40
N ASP A 121 -10.72 -2.21 5.97
CA ASP A 121 -10.79 -3.44 6.77
C ASP A 121 -9.65 -3.48 7.80
N GLN A 122 -10.02 -3.43 9.08
CA GLN A 122 -9.05 -3.38 10.18
C GLN A 122 -8.23 -4.68 10.32
N ILE A 123 -8.82 -5.84 9.98
CA ILE A 123 -8.13 -7.13 10.07
C ILE A 123 -7.07 -7.20 8.97
N ALA A 124 -7.43 -6.82 7.74
CA ALA A 124 -6.48 -6.72 6.64
C ALA A 124 -5.35 -5.73 6.95
N ALA A 125 -5.67 -4.58 7.55
CA ALA A 125 -4.66 -3.61 7.96
C ALA A 125 -3.68 -4.18 8.99
N LEU A 126 -4.19 -4.91 9.99
CA LEU A 126 -3.34 -5.55 11.01
C LEU A 126 -2.44 -6.63 10.39
N GLN A 127 -2.99 -7.48 9.52
CA GLN A 127 -2.22 -8.51 8.81
C GLN A 127 -1.15 -7.88 7.92
N TYR A 128 -1.49 -6.81 7.19
CA TYR A 128 -0.55 -6.06 6.38
C TYR A 128 0.59 -5.46 7.22
N ALA A 129 0.25 -4.83 8.35
CA ALA A 129 1.23 -4.24 9.26
C ALA A 129 2.20 -5.29 9.84
N ALA A 130 1.70 -6.49 10.15
CA ALA A 130 2.54 -7.61 10.58
C ALA A 130 3.49 -8.10 9.47
N GLN A 131 3.00 -8.22 8.22
CA GLN A 131 3.78 -8.68 7.08
C GLN A 131 4.90 -7.69 6.68
N HIS A 132 4.68 -6.40 6.90
CA HIS A 132 5.61 -5.33 6.51
C HIS A 132 6.36 -4.70 7.68
N ASN A 133 6.37 -5.36 8.86
CA ASN A 133 7.08 -4.91 10.06
C ASN A 133 6.71 -3.47 10.49
N LEU A 134 5.46 -3.05 10.22
CA LEU A 134 4.95 -1.75 10.65
C LEU A 134 4.55 -1.75 12.13
N ILE A 135 4.35 -2.92 12.73
CA ILE A 135 4.07 -3.11 14.15
C ILE A 135 5.41 -3.09 14.88
N ILE A 136 5.85 -1.90 15.29
CA ILE A 136 6.93 -1.79 16.26
C ILE A 136 6.32 -2.15 17.60
N SER A 137 6.56 -3.37 18.10
CA SER A 137 6.25 -3.69 19.48
C SER A 137 7.17 -2.82 20.34
N GLN A 138 6.66 -1.69 20.82
CA GLN A 138 7.30 -0.96 21.91
C GLN A 138 7.21 -1.88 23.13
N ARG A 139 8.21 -2.74 23.29
CA ARG A 139 8.50 -3.32 24.60
C ARG A 139 8.78 -2.11 25.50
N LYS A 140 7.74 -1.65 26.25
CA LYS A 140 7.98 -0.79 27.40
C LYS A 140 9.03 -1.50 28.22
N ARG A 141 10.27 -0.98 28.25
CA ARG A 141 11.27 -1.39 29.22
C ARG A 141 10.55 -1.27 30.56
N ARG A 142 10.17 -2.40 31.16
CA ARG A 142 9.74 -2.42 32.54
C ARG A 142 10.90 -1.77 33.29
N ARG A 143 10.68 -0.58 33.83
CA ARG A 143 11.59 0.04 34.78
C ARG A 143 11.91 -1.05 35.77
N GLY A 144 13.20 -1.37 35.90
CA GLY A 144 13.67 -2.41 36.78
C GLY A 144 13.03 -2.23 38.16
N ARG A 145 12.53 -3.33 38.73
CA ARG A 145 12.09 -3.40 40.10
C ARG A 145 13.21 -2.81 40.96
N PRO A 146 12.98 -1.80 41.82
CA PRO A 146 14.03 -1.31 42.69
C PRO A 146 14.59 -2.49 43.47
N SER A 147 15.90 -2.70 43.42
CA SER A 147 16.57 -3.68 44.27
C SER A 147 16.39 -3.26 45.72
N PHE A 148 15.61 -4.00 46.46
CA PHE A 148 15.54 -3.84 47.90
C PHE A 148 16.86 -4.34 48.46
N SER A 149 17.74 -3.43 48.85
CA SER A 149 18.91 -3.75 49.63
C SER A 149 18.46 -3.95 51.08
N TYR A 150 18.48 -5.19 51.53
CA TYR A 150 18.42 -5.50 52.96
C TYR A 150 19.72 -4.96 53.58
N SER A 151 19.63 -3.92 54.37
CA SER A 151 20.66 -3.56 55.32
C SER A 151 20.53 -4.53 56.48
N GLU A 152 21.48 -5.46 56.60
CA GLU A 152 21.65 -6.27 57.81
C GLU A 152 22.08 -5.30 58.93
N HIS A 153 21.14 -4.99 59.86
CA HIS A 153 21.51 -4.45 61.14
C HIS A 153 22.03 -5.63 61.97
N GLY A 154 23.35 -5.65 62.12
CA GLY A 154 24.01 -6.49 63.07
C GLY A 154 23.53 -6.11 64.48
N SER A 155 22.87 -7.04 65.14
CA SER A 155 22.60 -6.98 66.56
C SER A 155 23.85 -7.43 67.33
N ASP A 156 24.58 -6.46 67.85
CA ASP A 156 25.58 -6.70 68.90
C ASP A 156 24.83 -7.13 70.18
N TYR A 157 24.89 -8.44 70.47
CA TYR A 157 24.67 -8.98 71.79
C TYR A 157 25.98 -9.44 72.37
N SER A 158 26.68 -8.58 73.03
CA SER A 158 27.69 -9.00 73.96
C SER A 158 27.58 -8.19 75.26
N SER A 159 27.55 -8.92 76.39
CA SER A 159 27.77 -8.53 77.75
C SER A 159 26.54 -8.24 78.60
N LEU A 160 26.17 -9.26 79.37
CA LEU A 160 25.99 -9.13 80.82
C LEU A 160 26.06 -10.52 81.44
N GLN A 161 27.06 -10.64 82.21
CA GLN A 161 27.24 -11.61 83.25
C GLN A 161 26.42 -11.29 84.47
#